data_9eab25d0dd9c28a5d01f0d9ce312d547
#
_entry.id   9eab25d0dd9c28a5d01f0d9ce312d547
#
_cell.length_a   1.000
_cell.length_b   1.000
_cell.length_c   1.000
_cell.angle_alpha   90.00
_cell.angle_beta   90.00
_cell.angle_gamma   90.00
#
_symmetry.space_group_name_H-M   'P 1'
#
loop_
_entity.id
_entity.type
_entity.pdbx_description
1 polymer ?
#
loop_
_entity_poly.entity_id
_entity_poly.type
_entity_poly.pdbx_seq_one_letter_code
_entity_poly.pdbx_strand_id
1 'polypeptide(L)'
;QMESNASSFSPGRLDRHLEAYYEKDIKEGNLDKQQALEIIECLWLKFNEIVYMRNSHGAKYFAGFPIGFNIAIGGQDENGNDTYNDLSFLFLEAQKHLGLPQPNLSVRLHEGTSDELLKEAVRVVAKGSGMPQFFNDKAVIPSIQELGIEEKDARDYAIVGCVELTTQGNNLGWSDSAMFNLNKALEVALTGGICLLTGEKIAPDYGNLETYETFEELEAAFKKQIDYFMDKMLLACEEVEKAHIDLLPSPFLSASIENCMENGMDVTAGGAKYNLSGIQMIQVANLADSLVAIKQLVYDEKKCTQKEMLDALKNNFEG
;
A
#
# COMPACT_ATOMS: atom_id res chain seq x y z
N GLN A 1 -2.19 18.66 2.03
CA GLN A 1 -2.54 18.61 0.60
C GLN A 1 -2.27 19.94 -0.14
N MET A 2 -2.27 21.06 0.54
CA MET A 2 -2.01 22.38 -0.11
C MET A 2 -0.51 22.61 -0.37
N GLU A 3 0.37 22.04 0.44
CA GLU A 3 1.82 22.18 0.28
C GLU A 3 2.39 21.17 -0.70
N SER A 4 1.82 19.99 -0.76
CA SER A 4 2.30 18.91 -1.60
C SER A 4 1.20 18.42 -2.54
N ASN A 5 1.60 17.84 -3.64
CA ASN A 5 0.68 17.22 -4.59
C ASN A 5 0.27 15.78 -4.16
N ALA A 6 0.25 15.52 -2.85
CA ALA A 6 -0.10 14.24 -2.30
C ALA A 6 -1.54 13.83 -2.64
N SER A 7 -1.73 12.60 -3.04
CA SER A 7 -3.03 12.11 -3.49
C SER A 7 -3.93 11.61 -2.36
N SER A 8 -3.40 11.43 -1.15
CA SER A 8 -4.16 10.89 -0.03
C SER A 8 -3.85 11.62 1.29
N PHE A 9 -4.79 11.50 2.22
CA PHE A 9 -4.64 11.92 3.60
C PHE A 9 -5.04 10.74 4.50
N SER A 10 -4.13 10.30 5.36
CA SER A 10 -4.34 9.13 6.20
C SER A 10 -4.09 9.52 7.66
N PRO A 11 -5.15 9.73 8.45
CA PRO A 11 -5.03 10.23 9.83
C PRO A 11 -4.51 9.18 10.83
N GLY A 12 -4.18 7.99 10.38
CA GLY A 12 -3.60 6.95 11.20
C GLY A 12 -4.61 6.21 12.07
N ARG A 13 -4.24 5.91 13.31
CA ARG A 13 -5.01 5.11 14.27
C ARG A 13 -6.03 5.97 15.02
N LEU A 14 -7.11 6.35 14.34
CA LEU A 14 -8.10 7.28 14.90
C LEU A 14 -8.85 6.72 16.12
N ASP A 15 -9.08 5.43 16.18
CA ASP A 15 -9.69 4.81 17.38
C ASP A 15 -8.85 5.08 18.63
N ARG A 16 -7.52 5.03 18.53
CA ARG A 16 -6.60 5.32 19.62
C ARG A 16 -6.43 6.82 19.86
N HIS A 17 -6.28 7.62 18.79
CA HIS A 17 -6.09 9.06 18.92
C HIS A 17 -7.28 9.78 19.55
N LEU A 18 -8.48 9.29 19.31
CA LEU A 18 -9.72 9.90 19.79
C LEU A 18 -10.24 9.28 21.09
N GLU A 19 -9.68 8.16 21.56
CA GLU A 19 -10.17 7.40 22.71
C GLU A 19 -10.35 8.26 23.96
N ALA A 20 -9.31 8.98 24.37
CA ALA A 20 -9.36 9.80 25.58
C ALA A 20 -10.42 10.93 25.52
N TYR A 21 -10.65 11.50 24.35
CA TYR A 21 -11.68 12.52 24.13
C TYR A 21 -13.08 11.89 24.17
N TYR A 22 -13.26 10.77 23.49
CA TYR A 22 -14.51 10.02 23.49
C TYR A 22 -14.91 9.57 24.88
N GLU A 23 -13.99 8.92 25.62
CA GLU A 23 -14.26 8.47 27.00
C GLU A 23 -14.65 9.63 27.94
N LYS A 24 -13.95 10.76 27.81
CA LYS A 24 -14.26 11.95 28.58
C LYS A 24 -15.68 12.44 28.29
N ASP A 25 -16.02 12.60 27.01
CA ASP A 25 -17.34 13.14 26.63
C ASP A 25 -18.50 12.19 26.97
N ILE A 26 -18.31 10.88 26.86
CA ILE A 26 -19.26 9.87 27.31
C ILE A 26 -19.45 9.97 28.83
N LYS A 27 -18.37 10.06 29.60
CA LYS A 27 -18.39 10.14 31.05
C LYS A 27 -19.05 11.43 31.57
N GLU A 28 -18.82 12.54 30.89
CA GLU A 28 -19.41 13.85 31.23
C GLU A 28 -20.87 13.99 30.73
N GLY A 29 -21.36 13.04 29.92
CA GLY A 29 -22.70 13.09 29.32
C GLY A 29 -22.83 14.11 28.19
N ASN A 30 -21.72 14.58 27.63
CA ASN A 30 -21.68 15.48 26.48
C ASN A 30 -21.99 14.74 25.17
N LEU A 31 -21.75 13.44 25.14
CA LEU A 31 -21.90 12.57 23.98
C LEU A 31 -22.47 11.21 24.40
N ASP A 32 -23.34 10.63 23.59
CA ASP A 32 -23.70 9.22 23.65
C ASP A 32 -23.13 8.44 22.43
N LYS A 33 -23.24 7.10 22.47
CA LYS A 33 -22.73 6.25 21.40
C LYS A 33 -23.37 6.54 20.04
N GLN A 34 -24.66 6.88 20.01
CA GLN A 34 -25.35 7.18 18.75
C GLN A 34 -24.86 8.51 18.16
N GLN A 35 -24.69 9.52 19.00
CA GLN A 35 -24.12 10.80 18.56
C GLN A 35 -22.67 10.66 18.08
N ALA A 36 -21.86 9.83 18.77
CA ALA A 36 -20.51 9.52 18.33
C ALA A 36 -20.49 8.84 16.95
N LEU A 37 -21.39 7.88 16.74
CA LEU A 37 -21.54 7.22 15.43
C LEU A 37 -21.92 8.24 14.33
N GLU A 38 -22.88 9.13 14.59
CA GLU A 38 -23.27 10.18 13.64
C GLU A 38 -22.10 11.11 13.27
N ILE A 39 -21.27 11.47 14.25
CA ILE A 39 -20.04 12.28 13.99
C ILE A 39 -19.06 11.50 13.09
N ILE A 40 -18.86 10.22 13.35
CA ILE A 40 -17.99 9.36 12.54
C ILE A 40 -18.57 9.21 11.14
N GLU A 41 -19.87 9.02 10.98
CA GLU A 41 -20.53 8.96 9.68
C GLU A 41 -20.40 10.29 8.90
N CYS A 42 -20.50 11.43 9.59
CA CYS A 42 -20.20 12.74 8.99
C CYS A 42 -18.73 12.83 8.52
N LEU A 43 -17.78 12.26 9.27
CA LEU A 43 -16.38 12.17 8.86
C LEU A 43 -16.24 11.33 7.58
N TRP A 44 -16.94 10.17 7.47
CA TRP A 44 -16.99 9.37 6.23
C TRP A 44 -17.49 10.18 5.04
N LEU A 45 -18.60 10.91 5.21
CA LEU A 45 -19.12 11.80 4.17
C LEU A 45 -18.09 12.85 3.79
N LYS A 46 -17.41 13.45 4.76
CA LYS A 46 -16.38 14.45 4.51
C LYS A 46 -15.19 13.90 3.69
N PHE A 47 -14.74 12.68 3.93
CA PHE A 47 -13.72 12.03 3.10
C PHE A 47 -14.17 11.87 1.65
N ASN A 48 -15.45 11.63 1.41
CA ASN A 48 -16.00 11.49 0.05
C ASN A 48 -16.31 12.84 -0.63
N GLU A 49 -16.39 13.94 0.11
CA GLU A 49 -16.49 15.30 -0.46
C GLU A 49 -15.15 15.85 -0.95
N ILE A 50 -14.03 15.31 -0.46
CA ILE A 50 -12.69 15.78 -0.84
C ILE A 50 -12.37 15.24 -2.24
N VAL A 51 -12.40 16.14 -3.23
CA VAL A 51 -12.01 15.80 -4.60
C VAL A 51 -10.61 16.36 -4.86
N TYR A 52 -9.72 15.47 -5.21
CA TYR A 52 -8.34 15.83 -5.53
C TYR A 52 -8.19 16.13 -7.03
N MET A 53 -7.75 17.34 -7.34
CA MET A 53 -7.47 17.72 -8.73
C MET A 53 -6.10 17.23 -9.17
N ARG A 54 -6.08 16.38 -10.18
CA ARG A 54 -4.85 15.85 -10.77
C ARG A 54 -4.53 16.56 -12.08
N ASN A 55 -3.24 16.57 -12.44
CA ASN A 55 -2.85 16.97 -13.79
C ASN A 55 -3.36 15.95 -14.83
N SER A 56 -3.37 16.35 -16.10
CA SER A 56 -3.91 15.51 -17.20
C SER A 56 -3.21 14.16 -17.36
N HIS A 57 -1.94 14.07 -17.00
CA HIS A 57 -1.18 12.81 -17.03
C HIS A 57 -1.62 11.89 -15.88
N GLY A 58 -1.61 12.37 -14.65
CA GLY A 58 -2.07 11.61 -13.48
C GLY A 58 -3.52 11.16 -13.59
N ALA A 59 -4.41 11.97 -14.18
CA ALA A 59 -5.81 11.63 -14.40
C ALA A 59 -6.02 10.41 -15.32
N LYS A 60 -5.08 10.08 -16.18
CA LYS A 60 -5.16 8.87 -17.01
C LYS A 60 -5.04 7.58 -16.22
N TYR A 61 -4.34 7.62 -15.09
CA TYR A 61 -4.09 6.44 -14.24
C TYR A 61 -5.02 6.39 -13.03
N PHE A 62 -5.43 7.55 -12.52
CA PHE A 62 -6.16 7.70 -11.26
C PHE A 62 -7.45 8.50 -11.42
N ALA A 63 -8.09 8.45 -12.56
CA ALA A 63 -9.37 9.16 -12.79
C ALA A 63 -10.48 8.57 -11.90
N GLY A 64 -11.27 9.44 -11.29
CA GLY A 64 -12.39 9.06 -10.43
C GLY A 64 -11.99 8.85 -8.97
N PHE A 65 -12.81 8.15 -8.22
CA PHE A 65 -12.55 7.64 -6.89
C PHE A 65 -11.97 6.22 -7.00
N PRO A 66 -11.15 5.76 -6.05
CA PRO A 66 -10.82 6.32 -4.74
C PRO A 66 -9.56 7.21 -4.76
N ILE A 67 -9.43 8.05 -3.71
CA ILE A 67 -8.24 8.89 -3.49
C ILE A 67 -7.23 8.18 -2.57
N GLY A 68 -7.67 7.16 -1.82
CA GLY A 68 -6.82 6.36 -0.94
C GLY A 68 -6.62 6.96 0.45
N PHE A 69 -7.62 7.61 1.02
CA PHE A 69 -7.61 7.95 2.46
C PHE A 69 -7.66 6.68 3.28
N ASN A 70 -6.88 6.58 4.36
CA ASN A 70 -6.86 5.38 5.18
C ASN A 70 -6.98 5.70 6.67
N ILE A 71 -7.84 4.94 7.36
CA ILE A 71 -7.97 4.93 8.81
C ILE A 71 -7.61 3.54 9.31
N ALA A 72 -6.67 3.45 10.23
CA ALA A 72 -6.31 2.21 10.91
C ALA A 72 -7.02 2.11 12.26
N ILE A 73 -7.44 0.91 12.63
CA ILE A 73 -8.03 0.59 13.94
C ILE A 73 -7.45 -0.72 14.49
N GLY A 74 -7.53 -0.89 15.81
CA GLY A 74 -7.00 -2.06 16.51
C GLY A 74 -5.47 -2.09 16.53
N GLY A 75 -4.90 -3.29 16.62
CA GLY A 75 -3.45 -3.51 16.74
C GLY A 75 -2.94 -3.42 18.16
N GLN A 76 -1.65 -3.15 18.31
CA GLN A 76 -0.97 -3.18 19.61
C GLN A 76 -0.51 -1.78 20.04
N ASP A 77 -0.33 -1.61 21.37
CA ASP A 77 0.44 -0.50 21.94
C ASP A 77 1.96 -0.81 21.89
N GLU A 78 2.76 0.11 22.40
CA GLU A 78 4.21 -0.03 22.49
C GLU A 78 4.69 -1.23 23.33
N ASN A 79 3.83 -1.72 24.25
CA ASN A 79 4.08 -2.84 25.15
C ASN A 79 3.53 -4.17 24.62
N GLY A 80 2.84 -4.16 23.49
CA GLY A 80 2.24 -5.35 22.88
C GLY A 80 0.83 -5.68 23.36
N ASN A 81 0.19 -4.77 24.10
CA ASN A 81 -1.20 -4.95 24.53
C ASN A 81 -2.17 -4.59 23.40
N ASP A 82 -3.32 -5.26 23.36
CA ASP A 82 -4.38 -4.95 22.43
C ASP A 82 -4.95 -3.53 22.68
N THR A 83 -5.25 -2.79 21.62
CA THR A 83 -5.67 -1.39 21.68
C THR A 83 -7.05 -1.13 21.10
N TYR A 84 -7.80 -2.18 20.71
CA TYR A 84 -9.16 -1.95 20.26
C TYR A 84 -10.04 -1.41 21.40
N ASN A 85 -11.00 -0.58 21.06
CA ASN A 85 -11.91 0.06 22.02
C ASN A 85 -13.31 0.28 21.40
N ASP A 86 -14.21 0.95 22.10
CA ASP A 86 -15.55 1.26 21.62
C ASP A 86 -15.54 1.99 20.25
N LEU A 87 -14.57 2.88 20.02
CA LEU A 87 -14.46 3.59 18.75
C LEU A 87 -14.11 2.65 17.58
N SER A 88 -13.30 1.61 17.82
CA SER A 88 -13.01 0.61 16.78
C SER A 88 -14.30 -0.01 16.23
N PHE A 89 -15.27 -0.30 17.11
CA PHE A 89 -16.58 -0.82 16.70
C PHE A 89 -17.43 0.25 16.00
N LEU A 90 -17.40 1.51 16.46
CA LEU A 90 -18.12 2.60 15.80
C LEU A 90 -17.59 2.89 14.38
N PHE A 91 -16.28 2.80 14.17
CA PHE A 91 -15.69 2.90 12.83
C PHE A 91 -16.14 1.76 11.90
N LEU A 92 -16.21 0.54 12.41
CA LEU A 92 -16.76 -0.60 11.65
C LEU A 92 -18.25 -0.40 11.33
N GLU A 93 -19.03 0.11 12.29
CA GLU A 93 -20.47 0.37 12.10
C GLU A 93 -20.71 1.46 11.06
N ALA A 94 -19.95 2.55 11.08
CA ALA A 94 -20.02 3.62 10.07
C ALA A 94 -19.72 3.08 8.67
N GLN A 95 -18.68 2.25 8.51
CA GLN A 95 -18.38 1.60 7.24
C GLN A 95 -19.52 0.67 6.79
N LYS A 96 -20.12 -0.07 7.71
CA LYS A 96 -21.22 -0.99 7.44
C LYS A 96 -22.50 -0.27 7.02
N HIS A 97 -22.80 0.89 7.63
CA HIS A 97 -23.96 1.70 7.31
C HIS A 97 -23.83 2.40 5.96
N LEU A 98 -22.69 3.06 5.74
CA LEU A 98 -22.52 3.93 4.60
C LEU A 98 -22.00 3.19 3.36
N GLY A 99 -21.11 2.22 3.53
CA GLY A 99 -20.53 1.46 2.42
C GLY A 99 -19.83 2.33 1.36
N LEU A 100 -19.35 3.52 1.77
CA LEU A 100 -18.72 4.48 0.87
C LEU A 100 -17.30 4.04 0.49
N PRO A 101 -16.79 4.45 -0.67
CA PRO A 101 -15.47 4.08 -1.15
C PRO A 101 -14.31 4.71 -0.36
N GLN A 102 -14.59 5.76 0.43
CA GLN A 102 -13.61 6.44 1.28
C GLN A 102 -14.17 6.65 2.70
N PRO A 103 -13.30 6.56 3.71
CA PRO A 103 -11.89 6.15 3.68
C PRO A 103 -11.74 4.63 3.50
N ASN A 104 -10.55 4.18 3.08
CA ASN A 104 -10.15 2.80 3.32
C ASN A 104 -10.09 2.58 4.82
N LEU A 105 -10.73 1.51 5.30
CA LEU A 105 -10.67 1.11 6.70
C LEU A 105 -9.76 -0.10 6.84
N SER A 106 -8.74 0.00 7.69
CA SER A 106 -7.74 -1.04 7.92
C SER A 106 -7.81 -1.53 9.34
N VAL A 107 -8.02 -2.82 9.53
CA VAL A 107 -8.04 -3.49 10.84
C VAL A 107 -6.71 -4.19 11.05
N ARG A 108 -5.99 -3.81 12.09
CA ARG A 108 -4.77 -4.48 12.51
C ARG A 108 -5.11 -5.63 13.46
N LEU A 109 -4.54 -6.79 13.18
CA LEU A 109 -4.78 -8.03 13.92
C LEU A 109 -3.47 -8.57 14.50
N HIS A 110 -3.55 -9.10 15.72
CA HIS A 110 -2.46 -9.82 16.39
C HIS A 110 -3.03 -10.98 17.22
N GLU A 111 -2.16 -11.75 17.87
CA GLU A 111 -2.57 -12.94 18.63
C GLU A 111 -3.52 -12.61 19.81
N GLY A 112 -3.46 -11.37 20.35
CA GLY A 112 -4.34 -10.89 21.41
C GLY A 112 -5.63 -10.23 20.94
N THR A 113 -5.83 -10.09 19.63
CA THR A 113 -7.06 -9.46 19.09
C THR A 113 -8.29 -10.25 19.48
N SER A 114 -9.31 -9.54 19.97
CA SER A 114 -10.54 -10.20 20.41
C SER A 114 -11.32 -10.83 19.25
N ASP A 115 -11.89 -11.99 19.52
CA ASP A 115 -12.82 -12.67 18.61
C ASP A 115 -14.01 -11.79 18.21
N GLU A 116 -14.43 -10.86 19.08
CA GLU A 116 -15.56 -9.97 18.84
C GLU A 116 -15.22 -8.95 17.76
N LEU A 117 -14.07 -8.28 17.86
CA LEU A 117 -13.59 -7.34 16.85
C LEU A 117 -13.42 -8.04 15.49
N LEU A 118 -12.77 -9.21 15.48
CA LEU A 118 -12.56 -9.97 14.24
C LEU A 118 -13.88 -10.37 13.59
N LYS A 119 -14.84 -10.89 14.39
CA LYS A 119 -16.16 -11.28 13.87
C LYS A 119 -16.92 -10.10 13.29
N GLU A 120 -16.90 -8.93 13.95
CA GLU A 120 -17.59 -7.75 13.43
C GLU A 120 -16.91 -7.22 12.15
N ALA A 121 -15.58 -7.16 12.11
CA ALA A 121 -14.84 -6.78 10.90
C ALA A 121 -15.18 -7.71 9.71
N VAL A 122 -15.24 -9.01 9.92
CA VAL A 122 -15.64 -9.98 8.88
C VAL A 122 -17.10 -9.77 8.44
N ARG A 123 -18.02 -9.43 9.36
CA ARG A 123 -19.41 -9.10 9.00
C ARG A 123 -19.49 -7.86 8.11
N VAL A 124 -18.63 -6.87 8.33
CA VAL A 124 -18.56 -5.67 7.48
C VAL A 124 -18.02 -6.03 6.10
N VAL A 125 -16.94 -6.82 6.00
CA VAL A 125 -16.43 -7.34 4.71
C VAL A 125 -17.52 -8.07 3.93
N ALA A 126 -18.33 -8.88 4.60
CA ALA A 126 -19.42 -9.65 3.97
C ALA A 126 -20.51 -8.76 3.34
N LYS A 127 -20.54 -7.44 3.61
CA LYS A 127 -21.41 -6.49 2.90
C LYS A 127 -20.96 -6.20 1.48
N GLY A 128 -19.73 -6.57 1.11
CA GLY A 128 -19.23 -6.46 -0.25
C GLY A 128 -18.63 -5.11 -0.63
N SER A 129 -18.39 -4.21 0.34
CA SER A 129 -17.73 -2.91 0.08
C SER A 129 -16.21 -3.04 -0.19
N GLY A 130 -15.62 -4.23 0.03
CA GLY A 130 -14.17 -4.44 -0.03
C GLY A 130 -13.41 -3.98 1.22
N MET A 131 -14.11 -3.42 2.21
CA MET A 131 -13.57 -2.93 3.48
C MET A 131 -14.20 -3.68 4.66
N PRO A 132 -13.50 -3.77 5.81
CA PRO A 132 -12.11 -3.36 6.04
C PRO A 132 -11.07 -4.30 5.39
N GLN A 133 -9.87 -3.77 5.19
CA GLN A 133 -8.65 -4.55 4.92
C GLN A 133 -8.07 -5.08 6.23
N PHE A 134 -7.30 -6.18 6.17
CA PHE A 134 -6.67 -6.77 7.35
C PHE A 134 -5.14 -6.73 7.25
N PHE A 135 -4.50 -6.30 8.33
CA PHE A 135 -3.05 -6.25 8.47
C PHE A 135 -2.63 -7.08 9.67
N ASN A 136 -1.74 -8.07 9.45
CA ASN A 136 -1.27 -8.96 10.49
C ASN A 136 0.00 -8.41 11.14
N ASP A 137 -0.12 -7.93 12.36
CA ASP A 137 0.98 -7.38 13.14
C ASP A 137 2.17 -8.35 13.27
N LYS A 138 1.90 -9.65 13.33
CA LYS A 138 2.95 -10.70 13.40
C LYS A 138 3.84 -10.74 12.15
N ALA A 139 3.32 -10.32 11.01
CA ALA A 139 4.10 -10.23 9.77
C ALA A 139 4.66 -8.81 9.58
N VAL A 140 3.84 -7.78 9.84
CA VAL A 140 4.19 -6.39 9.53
C VAL A 140 5.27 -5.86 10.48
N ILE A 141 5.12 -6.04 11.79
CA ILE A 141 6.04 -5.47 12.78
C ILE A 141 7.48 -5.95 12.54
N PRO A 142 7.78 -7.26 12.42
CA PRO A 142 9.13 -7.70 12.11
C PRO A 142 9.66 -7.15 10.78
N SER A 143 8.82 -7.07 9.74
CA SER A 143 9.24 -6.59 8.42
C SER A 143 9.70 -5.13 8.44
N ILE A 144 9.00 -4.26 9.17
CA ILE A 144 9.41 -2.85 9.27
C ILE A 144 10.59 -2.66 10.25
N GLN A 145 10.76 -3.55 11.23
CA GLN A 145 11.96 -3.56 12.09
C GLN A 145 13.23 -3.92 11.30
N GLU A 146 13.15 -4.78 10.30
CA GLU A 146 14.27 -5.08 9.40
C GLU A 146 14.76 -3.85 8.62
N LEU A 147 13.91 -2.83 8.47
CA LEU A 147 14.26 -1.53 7.88
C LEU A 147 14.92 -0.57 8.88
N GLY A 148 15.18 -1.00 10.12
CA GLY A 148 15.81 -0.20 11.17
C GLY A 148 14.83 0.60 12.04
N ILE A 149 13.54 0.34 11.96
CA ILE A 149 12.54 0.97 12.82
C ILE A 149 12.56 0.32 14.21
N GLU A 150 12.61 1.13 15.26
CA GLU A 150 12.55 0.67 16.65
C GLU A 150 11.23 -0.08 16.94
N GLU A 151 11.28 -1.09 17.80
CA GLU A 151 10.11 -1.94 18.09
C GLU A 151 8.88 -1.16 18.55
N LYS A 152 9.06 -0.17 19.42
CA LYS A 152 7.96 0.66 19.91
C LYS A 152 7.25 1.42 18.78
N ASP A 153 8.03 1.96 17.84
CA ASP A 153 7.50 2.70 16.68
C ASP A 153 6.92 1.73 15.64
N ALA A 154 7.56 0.58 15.47
CA ALA A 154 7.05 -0.48 14.61
C ALA A 154 5.68 -1.02 15.11
N ARG A 155 5.48 -1.13 16.44
CA ARG A 155 4.19 -1.51 17.01
C ARG A 155 3.11 -0.44 16.81
N ASP A 156 3.49 0.81 16.62
CA ASP A 156 2.56 1.92 16.36
C ASP A 156 2.42 2.25 14.86
N TYR A 157 2.71 1.31 13.97
CA TYR A 157 2.53 1.53 12.54
C TYR A 157 1.05 1.80 12.19
N ALA A 158 0.87 2.57 11.13
CA ALA A 158 -0.41 2.78 10.48
C ALA A 158 -0.30 2.51 8.97
N ILE A 159 -1.39 2.63 8.28
CA ILE A 159 -1.48 2.44 6.86
C ILE A 159 -1.75 3.79 6.18
N VAL A 160 -0.99 4.10 5.15
CA VAL A 160 -1.17 5.26 4.29
C VAL A 160 -1.76 4.80 2.96
N GLY A 161 -2.65 5.58 2.41
CA GLY A 161 -3.20 5.29 1.09
C GLY A 161 -3.93 3.96 1.01
N CYS A 162 -3.43 3.07 0.18
CA CYS A 162 -4.05 1.77 -0.06
C CYS A 162 -3.58 0.71 0.94
N VAL A 163 -2.26 0.48 1.03
CA VAL A 163 -1.64 -0.61 1.81
C VAL A 163 -0.26 -0.24 2.36
N GLU A 164 0.19 0.97 2.15
CA GLU A 164 1.54 1.43 2.46
C GLU A 164 1.74 1.55 3.97
N LEU A 165 2.81 0.95 4.48
CA LEU A 165 3.12 0.93 5.90
C LEU A 165 3.95 2.14 6.31
N THR A 166 3.60 2.77 7.43
CA THR A 166 4.34 3.90 7.99
C THR A 166 4.29 3.89 9.51
N THR A 167 5.24 4.54 10.16
CA THR A 167 5.14 4.90 11.57
C THR A 167 4.54 6.30 11.71
N GLN A 168 3.85 6.57 12.81
CA GLN A 168 3.05 7.77 12.96
C GLN A 168 3.86 8.93 13.55
N GLY A 169 3.79 10.10 12.90
CA GLY A 169 4.36 11.36 13.40
C GLY A 169 5.89 11.46 13.37
N ASN A 170 6.60 10.43 12.95
CA ASN A 170 8.07 10.35 12.98
C ASN A 170 8.73 9.82 11.70
N ASN A 171 7.94 9.67 10.64
CA ASN A 171 8.38 9.14 9.36
C ASN A 171 7.85 10.00 8.21
N LEU A 172 8.72 10.38 7.28
CA LEU A 172 8.29 10.65 5.93
C LEU A 172 8.51 9.37 5.13
N GLY A 173 7.43 8.63 4.87
CA GLY A 173 7.49 7.62 3.85
C GLY A 173 7.13 8.25 2.51
N TRP A 174 8.04 8.23 1.55
CA TRP A 174 7.65 8.29 0.16
C TRP A 174 6.89 6.99 -0.15
N SER A 175 5.73 6.83 0.45
CA SER A 175 5.05 5.54 0.58
C SER A 175 4.53 4.99 -0.75
N ASP A 176 4.51 5.81 -1.78
CA ASP A 176 4.21 5.44 -3.17
C ASP A 176 5.23 6.09 -4.11
N SER A 177 6.52 5.87 -3.85
CA SER A 177 7.61 6.41 -4.67
C SER A 177 7.60 5.85 -6.07
N ALA A 178 7.24 4.58 -6.24
CA ALA A 178 7.15 3.92 -7.53
C ALA A 178 6.20 2.72 -7.48
N MET A 179 5.65 2.38 -8.67
CA MET A 179 4.89 1.16 -8.91
C MET A 179 5.66 0.26 -9.86
N PHE A 180 5.92 -0.98 -9.45
CA PHE A 180 6.64 -1.96 -10.24
C PHE A 180 5.69 -3.01 -10.82
N ASN A 181 5.64 -3.11 -12.15
CA ASN A 181 4.81 -4.10 -12.83
C ASN A 181 5.56 -5.44 -12.98
N LEU A 182 5.28 -6.38 -12.09
CA LEU A 182 5.89 -7.71 -12.07
C LEU A 182 5.62 -8.52 -13.35
N ASN A 183 4.41 -8.42 -13.91
CA ASN A 183 4.09 -9.14 -15.14
C ASN A 183 4.83 -8.59 -16.36
N LYS A 184 5.14 -7.30 -16.39
CA LYS A 184 5.98 -6.75 -17.46
C LYS A 184 7.41 -7.28 -17.37
N ALA A 185 7.95 -7.45 -16.17
CA ALA A 185 9.26 -8.10 -16.01
C ALA A 185 9.24 -9.57 -16.46
N LEU A 186 8.15 -10.31 -16.19
CA LEU A 186 7.98 -11.66 -16.72
C LEU A 186 7.84 -11.64 -18.25
N GLU A 187 7.02 -10.76 -18.82
CA GLU A 187 6.84 -10.63 -20.28
C GLU A 187 8.16 -10.46 -21.00
N VAL A 188 9.02 -9.56 -20.53
CA VAL A 188 10.32 -9.33 -21.19
C VAL A 188 11.31 -10.46 -20.93
N ALA A 189 11.19 -11.23 -19.86
CA ALA A 189 11.92 -12.47 -19.70
C ALA A 189 11.50 -13.53 -20.72
N LEU A 190 10.20 -13.63 -21.01
CA LEU A 190 9.67 -14.57 -22.01
C LEU A 190 10.03 -14.19 -23.46
N THR A 191 10.30 -12.91 -23.72
CA THR A 191 10.42 -12.35 -25.09
C THR A 191 11.84 -11.89 -25.45
N GLY A 192 12.84 -12.10 -24.59
CA GLY A 192 14.20 -11.60 -24.82
C GLY A 192 14.34 -10.07 -24.75
N GLY A 193 13.57 -9.43 -23.86
CA GLY A 193 13.61 -7.99 -23.63
C GLY A 193 12.63 -7.17 -24.46
N ILE A 194 11.74 -7.81 -25.21
CA ILE A 194 10.80 -7.14 -26.13
C ILE A 194 9.44 -6.95 -25.45
N CYS A 195 8.92 -5.73 -25.47
CA CYS A 195 7.56 -5.43 -25.05
C CYS A 195 6.56 -5.90 -26.11
N LEU A 196 5.64 -6.81 -25.76
CA LEU A 196 4.63 -7.33 -26.68
C LEU A 196 3.64 -6.26 -27.16
N LEU A 197 3.39 -5.23 -26.35
CA LEU A 197 2.45 -4.17 -26.71
C LEU A 197 3.02 -3.20 -27.75
N THR A 198 4.31 -2.84 -27.64
CA THR A 198 4.94 -1.82 -28.51
C THR A 198 5.86 -2.42 -29.54
N GLY A 199 6.31 -3.67 -29.38
CA GLY A 199 7.33 -4.32 -30.21
C GLY A 199 8.76 -3.80 -29.96
N GLU A 200 8.94 -2.88 -29.01
CA GLU A 200 10.24 -2.29 -28.72
C GLU A 200 11.05 -3.14 -27.75
N LYS A 201 12.37 -3.13 -27.91
CA LYS A 201 13.29 -3.73 -26.94
C LYS A 201 13.48 -2.76 -25.77
N ILE A 202 12.88 -3.07 -24.62
CA ILE A 202 12.89 -2.23 -23.42
C ILE A 202 13.78 -2.76 -22.29
N ALA A 203 14.33 -3.97 -22.45
CA ALA A 203 15.15 -4.64 -21.44
C ALA A 203 16.31 -5.43 -22.09
N PRO A 204 17.34 -5.80 -21.31
CA PRO A 204 18.37 -6.71 -21.78
C PRO A 204 17.80 -8.06 -22.21
N ASP A 205 18.47 -8.68 -23.16
CA ASP A 205 18.17 -10.03 -23.59
C ASP A 205 18.95 -11.03 -22.71
N TYR A 206 18.22 -11.76 -21.89
CA TYR A 206 18.75 -12.86 -21.05
C TYR A 206 18.29 -14.24 -21.58
N GLY A 207 17.86 -14.31 -22.82
CA GLY A 207 17.16 -15.44 -23.41
C GLY A 207 15.66 -15.18 -23.56
N ASN A 208 14.94 -16.17 -24.06
CA ASN A 208 13.48 -16.13 -24.20
C ASN A 208 12.89 -17.50 -23.87
N LEU A 209 11.55 -17.60 -23.83
CA LEU A 209 10.87 -18.84 -23.42
C LEU A 209 11.33 -20.06 -24.26
N GLU A 210 11.61 -19.90 -25.56
CA GLU A 210 12.04 -21.01 -26.42
C GLU A 210 13.47 -21.50 -26.12
N THR A 211 14.29 -20.69 -25.43
CA THR A 211 15.67 -21.01 -25.08
C THR A 211 15.86 -21.59 -23.70
N TYR A 212 14.85 -21.50 -22.84
CA TYR A 212 14.92 -22.04 -21.48
C TYR A 212 14.54 -23.54 -21.47
N GLU A 213 15.48 -24.39 -21.17
CA GLU A 213 15.25 -25.85 -21.10
C GLU A 213 14.48 -26.24 -19.84
N THR A 214 14.62 -25.46 -18.75
CA THR A 214 13.98 -25.69 -17.45
C THR A 214 13.21 -24.48 -16.95
N PHE A 215 12.29 -24.71 -16.02
CA PHE A 215 11.55 -23.60 -15.38
C PHE A 215 12.49 -22.73 -14.52
N GLU A 216 13.49 -23.32 -13.92
CA GLU A 216 14.51 -22.64 -13.10
C GLU A 216 15.34 -21.64 -13.92
N GLU A 217 15.59 -21.94 -15.19
CA GLU A 217 16.27 -21.00 -16.12
C GLU A 217 15.39 -19.79 -16.44
N LEU A 218 14.09 -20.00 -16.67
CA LEU A 218 13.11 -18.91 -16.80
C LEU A 218 13.06 -18.07 -15.52
N GLU A 219 12.97 -18.72 -14.36
CA GLU A 219 12.94 -18.03 -13.07
C GLU A 219 14.20 -17.18 -12.84
N ALA A 220 15.37 -17.70 -13.19
CA ALA A 220 16.63 -16.98 -13.10
C ALA A 220 16.69 -15.77 -14.06
N ALA A 221 16.19 -15.91 -15.28
CA ALA A 221 16.08 -14.80 -16.23
C ALA A 221 15.08 -13.74 -15.78
N PHE A 222 13.94 -14.16 -15.23
CA PHE A 222 12.95 -13.26 -14.64
C PHE A 222 13.53 -12.44 -13.47
N LYS A 223 14.28 -13.07 -12.56
CA LYS A 223 14.97 -12.37 -11.46
C LYS A 223 15.96 -11.33 -11.98
N LYS A 224 16.74 -11.64 -13.02
CA LYS A 224 17.63 -10.67 -13.65
C LYS A 224 16.88 -9.49 -14.28
N GLN A 225 15.68 -9.70 -14.83
CA GLN A 225 14.86 -8.59 -15.33
C GLN A 225 14.36 -7.70 -14.19
N ILE A 226 13.96 -8.30 -13.06
CA ILE A 226 13.61 -7.52 -11.87
C ILE A 226 14.80 -6.66 -11.43
N ASP A 227 15.97 -7.24 -11.26
CA ASP A 227 17.18 -6.53 -10.83
C ASP A 227 17.48 -5.35 -11.76
N TYR A 228 17.44 -5.57 -13.08
CA TYR A 228 17.66 -4.51 -14.07
C TYR A 228 16.69 -3.34 -13.94
N PHE A 229 15.38 -3.61 -13.80
CA PHE A 229 14.39 -2.56 -13.68
C PHE A 229 14.42 -1.90 -12.31
N MET A 230 14.71 -2.64 -11.24
CA MET A 230 14.87 -2.09 -9.89
C MET A 230 16.01 -1.07 -9.84
N ASP A 231 17.18 -1.38 -10.42
CA ASP A 231 18.29 -0.45 -10.51
C ASP A 231 17.89 0.86 -11.23
N LYS A 232 17.15 0.75 -12.33
CA LYS A 232 16.66 1.95 -13.06
C LYS A 232 15.65 2.74 -12.28
N MET A 233 14.76 2.05 -11.57
CA MET A 233 13.73 2.68 -10.77
C MET A 233 14.31 3.40 -9.56
N LEU A 234 15.28 2.80 -8.86
CA LEU A 234 15.97 3.45 -7.73
C LEU A 234 16.66 4.74 -8.17
N LEU A 235 17.38 4.73 -9.29
CA LEU A 235 17.97 5.95 -9.85
C LEU A 235 16.92 7.03 -10.15
N ALA A 236 15.76 6.64 -10.68
CA ALA A 236 14.66 7.58 -10.93
C ALA A 236 14.08 8.14 -9.63
N CYS A 237 13.89 7.31 -8.60
CA CYS A 237 13.44 7.75 -7.28
C CYS A 237 14.42 8.75 -6.66
N GLU A 238 15.73 8.49 -6.71
CA GLU A 238 16.75 9.42 -6.21
C GLU A 238 16.66 10.81 -6.87
N GLU A 239 16.46 10.87 -8.19
CA GLU A 239 16.32 12.16 -8.89
C GLU A 239 15.00 12.87 -8.53
N VAL A 240 13.93 12.14 -8.31
CA VAL A 240 12.65 12.70 -7.84
C VAL A 240 12.78 13.23 -6.41
N GLU A 241 13.44 12.49 -5.52
CA GLU A 241 13.70 12.96 -4.14
C GLU A 241 14.54 14.25 -4.13
N LYS A 242 15.61 14.33 -4.93
CA LYS A 242 16.39 15.58 -5.10
C LYS A 242 15.52 16.74 -5.58
N ALA A 243 14.65 16.49 -6.54
CA ALA A 243 13.72 17.51 -7.05
C ALA A 243 12.74 17.99 -5.95
N HIS A 244 12.25 17.11 -5.09
CA HIS A 244 11.41 17.50 -3.96
C HIS A 244 12.18 18.34 -2.94
N ILE A 245 13.41 17.98 -2.60
CA ILE A 245 14.26 18.77 -1.69
C ILE A 245 14.44 20.19 -2.22
N ASP A 246 14.74 20.32 -3.51
CA ASP A 246 15.07 21.62 -4.12
C ASP A 246 13.85 22.48 -4.44
N LEU A 247 12.73 21.87 -4.82
CA LEU A 247 11.60 22.58 -5.42
C LEU A 247 10.32 22.53 -4.61
N LEU A 248 10.16 21.58 -3.70
CA LEU A 248 8.91 21.31 -2.98
C LEU A 248 9.13 21.02 -1.49
N PRO A 249 9.83 21.88 -0.73
CA PRO A 249 9.93 21.72 0.72
C PRO A 249 8.53 21.80 1.35
N SER A 250 8.34 21.07 2.45
CA SER A 250 7.05 20.99 3.17
C SER A 250 7.17 21.49 4.62
N PRO A 251 7.32 22.80 4.84
CA PRO A 251 7.58 23.36 6.17
C PRO A 251 6.44 23.15 7.17
N PHE A 252 5.20 23.17 6.72
CA PHE A 252 4.04 22.91 7.59
C PHE A 252 4.01 21.46 8.07
N LEU A 253 4.27 20.51 7.18
CA LEU A 253 4.40 19.10 7.53
C LEU A 253 5.61 18.88 8.45
N SER A 254 6.75 19.47 8.12
CA SER A 254 7.98 19.39 8.91
C SER A 254 7.79 19.85 10.37
N ALA A 255 6.96 20.86 10.59
CA ALA A 255 6.65 21.34 11.93
C ALA A 255 5.85 20.34 12.79
N SER A 256 5.24 19.32 12.18
CA SER A 256 4.44 18.28 12.85
C SER A 256 5.12 16.91 12.91
N ILE A 257 6.29 16.76 12.30
CA ILE A 257 7.03 15.49 12.25
C ILE A 257 8.23 15.55 13.20
N GLU A 258 8.35 14.51 14.03
CA GLU A 258 9.44 14.35 15.00
C GLU A 258 10.83 14.48 14.35
N ASN A 259 11.75 15.15 15.01
CA ASN A 259 13.12 15.45 14.61
C ASN A 259 13.30 16.58 13.58
N CYS A 260 12.30 16.92 12.78
CA CYS A 260 12.46 17.96 11.76
C CYS A 260 12.83 19.33 12.37
N MET A 261 12.13 19.73 13.43
CA MET A 261 12.38 20.99 14.13
C MET A 261 13.71 20.95 14.90
N GLU A 262 13.99 19.86 15.58
CA GLU A 262 15.24 19.65 16.33
C GLU A 262 16.47 19.68 15.43
N ASN A 263 16.36 19.09 14.26
CA ASN A 263 17.44 19.05 13.26
C ASN A 263 17.50 20.32 12.41
N GLY A 264 16.47 21.19 12.45
CA GLY A 264 16.36 22.34 11.55
C GLY A 264 16.34 21.94 10.08
N MET A 265 15.72 20.79 9.77
CA MET A 265 15.74 20.16 8.46
C MET A 265 14.33 19.83 7.99
N ASP A 266 14.04 20.17 6.73
CA ASP A 266 12.74 19.84 6.12
C ASP A 266 12.54 18.32 6.03
N VAL A 267 11.30 17.90 6.17
CA VAL A 267 10.91 16.49 6.10
C VAL A 267 11.30 15.85 4.77
N THR A 268 11.24 16.59 3.66
CA THR A 268 11.66 16.12 2.33
C THR A 268 13.17 15.96 2.20
N ALA A 269 13.93 16.64 3.06
CA ALA A 269 15.39 16.57 3.10
C ALA A 269 15.95 15.57 4.13
N GLY A 270 15.08 14.70 4.66
CA GLY A 270 15.47 13.69 5.65
C GLY A 270 15.41 14.17 7.10
N GLY A 271 14.64 15.22 7.41
CA GLY A 271 14.52 15.76 8.76
C GLY A 271 13.79 14.84 9.74
N ALA A 272 12.94 13.94 9.29
CA ALA A 272 12.20 13.00 10.13
C ALA A 272 13.13 11.96 10.80
N LYS A 273 12.64 11.33 11.87
CA LYS A 273 13.35 10.22 12.53
C LYS A 273 13.57 9.04 11.58
N TYR A 274 12.57 8.71 10.78
CA TYR A 274 12.64 7.69 9.74
C TYR A 274 12.31 8.27 8.37
N ASN A 275 13.03 7.81 7.35
CA ASN A 275 12.89 8.30 5.98
C ASN A 275 12.89 7.08 5.06
N LEU A 276 11.70 6.54 4.81
CA LEU A 276 11.53 5.32 4.01
C LEU A 276 10.95 5.66 2.64
N SER A 277 11.35 4.90 1.61
CA SER A 277 10.76 4.98 0.27
C SER A 277 10.06 3.67 -0.05
N GLY A 278 8.75 3.73 -0.26
CA GLY A 278 7.92 2.57 -0.54
C GLY A 278 7.77 2.32 -2.04
N ILE A 279 7.94 1.07 -2.46
CA ILE A 279 7.74 0.63 -3.83
C ILE A 279 6.62 -0.40 -3.84
N GLN A 280 5.58 -0.13 -4.62
CA GLN A 280 4.46 -1.06 -4.75
C GLN A 280 4.74 -2.10 -5.83
N MET A 281 4.80 -3.38 -5.43
CA MET A 281 4.85 -4.51 -6.36
C MET A 281 3.43 -4.87 -6.79
N ILE A 282 3.05 -4.49 -7.99
CA ILE A 282 1.69 -4.73 -8.51
C ILE A 282 1.61 -6.03 -9.31
N GLN A 283 0.40 -6.60 -9.35
CA GLN A 283 0.07 -7.83 -10.09
C GLN A 283 0.73 -9.11 -9.54
N VAL A 284 0.95 -9.20 -8.23
CA VAL A 284 1.55 -10.39 -7.58
C VAL A 284 0.74 -11.65 -7.87
N ALA A 285 -0.58 -11.59 -7.75
CA ALA A 285 -1.46 -12.73 -8.02
C ALA A 285 -1.38 -13.17 -9.50
N ASN A 286 -1.46 -12.21 -10.42
CA ASN A 286 -1.33 -12.49 -11.87
C ASN A 286 0.03 -13.12 -12.20
N LEU A 287 1.11 -12.63 -11.56
CA LEU A 287 2.44 -13.21 -11.73
C LEU A 287 2.47 -14.66 -11.24
N ALA A 288 1.95 -14.92 -10.03
CA ALA A 288 1.91 -16.27 -9.45
C ALA A 288 1.15 -17.24 -10.37
N ASP A 289 -0.04 -16.85 -10.82
CA ASP A 289 -0.85 -17.66 -11.75
C ASP A 289 -0.13 -17.90 -13.07
N SER A 290 0.52 -16.87 -13.63
CA SER A 290 1.27 -16.98 -14.89
C SER A 290 2.47 -17.93 -14.77
N LEU A 291 3.25 -17.81 -13.70
CA LEU A 291 4.39 -18.69 -13.45
C LEU A 291 3.92 -20.15 -13.24
N VAL A 292 2.87 -20.37 -12.48
CA VAL A 292 2.29 -21.71 -12.27
C VAL A 292 1.76 -22.28 -13.59
N ALA A 293 1.05 -21.48 -14.39
CA ALA A 293 0.53 -21.93 -15.68
C ALA A 293 1.67 -22.33 -16.63
N ILE A 294 2.72 -21.50 -16.76
CA ILE A 294 3.87 -21.82 -17.60
C ILE A 294 4.58 -23.08 -17.09
N LYS A 295 4.87 -23.13 -15.78
CA LYS A 295 5.51 -24.29 -15.17
C LYS A 295 4.76 -25.57 -15.46
N GLN A 296 3.46 -25.58 -15.17
CA GLN A 296 2.63 -26.76 -15.28
C GLN A 296 2.42 -27.17 -16.74
N LEU A 297 2.04 -26.24 -17.62
CA LEU A 297 1.65 -26.59 -19.00
C LEU A 297 2.85 -26.88 -19.90
N VAL A 298 3.95 -26.13 -19.73
CA VAL A 298 5.12 -26.22 -20.62
C VAL A 298 6.13 -27.24 -20.09
N TYR A 299 6.47 -27.18 -18.80
CA TYR A 299 7.59 -27.97 -18.26
C TYR A 299 7.14 -29.28 -17.62
N ASP A 300 6.13 -29.28 -16.75
CA ASP A 300 5.71 -30.45 -15.99
C ASP A 300 4.85 -31.41 -16.82
N GLU A 301 3.74 -30.92 -17.35
CA GLU A 301 2.75 -31.73 -18.08
C GLU A 301 3.01 -31.79 -19.61
N LYS A 302 3.83 -30.90 -20.13
CA LYS A 302 4.20 -30.80 -21.57
C LYS A 302 2.96 -30.78 -22.49
N LYS A 303 1.91 -30.05 -22.06
CA LYS A 303 0.67 -29.87 -22.84
C LYS A 303 0.85 -28.95 -24.04
N CYS A 304 1.81 -28.06 -23.98
CA CYS A 304 2.22 -27.19 -25.08
C CYS A 304 3.75 -27.01 -25.05
N THR A 305 4.32 -26.69 -26.18
CA THR A 305 5.73 -26.31 -26.29
C THR A 305 5.95 -24.87 -25.87
N GLN A 306 7.20 -24.52 -25.57
CA GLN A 306 7.61 -23.13 -25.30
C GLN A 306 7.18 -22.19 -26.44
N LYS A 307 7.36 -22.65 -27.68
CA LYS A 307 6.99 -21.89 -28.88
C LYS A 307 5.48 -21.65 -28.95
N GLU A 308 4.67 -22.69 -28.77
CA GLU A 308 3.20 -22.57 -28.80
C GLU A 308 2.70 -21.62 -27.70
N MET A 309 3.25 -21.69 -26.49
CA MET A 309 2.92 -20.76 -25.41
C MET A 309 3.29 -19.31 -25.78
N LEU A 310 4.49 -19.10 -26.33
CA LEU A 310 4.93 -17.75 -26.72
C LEU A 310 4.12 -17.19 -27.88
N ASP A 311 3.77 -18.03 -28.87
CA ASP A 311 2.92 -17.64 -30.00
C ASP A 311 1.49 -17.31 -29.51
N ALA A 312 0.93 -18.09 -28.58
CA ALA A 312 -0.38 -17.80 -27.97
C ALA A 312 -0.37 -16.44 -27.24
N LEU A 313 0.66 -16.16 -26.46
CA LEU A 313 0.82 -14.86 -25.80
C LEU A 313 0.93 -13.68 -26.79
N LYS A 314 1.70 -13.84 -27.86
CA LYS A 314 1.84 -12.83 -28.93
C LYS A 314 0.54 -12.57 -29.68
N ASN A 315 -0.29 -13.58 -29.82
CA ASN A 315 -1.58 -13.51 -30.52
C ASN A 315 -2.77 -13.31 -29.58
N ASN A 316 -2.53 -12.96 -28.30
CA ASN A 316 -3.58 -12.75 -27.29
C ASN A 316 -4.53 -13.95 -27.17
N PHE A 317 -4.00 -15.18 -27.32
CA PHE A 317 -4.73 -16.45 -27.31
C PHE A 317 -5.81 -16.54 -28.41
N GLU A 318 -5.68 -15.77 -29.48
CA GLU A 318 -6.55 -15.85 -30.65
C GLU A 318 -5.91 -16.77 -31.72
N GLY A 319 -6.68 -17.80 -32.19
CA GLY A 319 -6.20 -18.72 -33.21
C GLY A 319 -6.76 -20.13 -33.07
#